data_515eeb58459d9ae16c3883fd8575f9e3
#
_entry.id   515eeb58459d9ae16c3883fd8575f9e3
#
_cell.length_a   1.000
_cell.length_b   1.000
_cell.length_c   1.000
_cell.angle_alpha   90.00
_cell.angle_beta   90.00
_cell.angle_gamma   90.00
#
_symmetry.space_group_name_H-M   'P 1'
#
loop_
_entity.id
_entity.type
_entity.pdbx_description
1 polymer ?
#
loop_
_entity_poly.entity_id
_entity_poly.type
_entity_poly.pdbx_seq_one_letter_code
_entity_poly.pdbx_strand_id
1 'polypeptide(L)'
;MLYLVKSYFPRGKFIYKIGFSEDSNIETRLSSYFYMNPGSEIISLREGDEVLEDLIHYYLYYLGYRYQKNNKLDEWFIGDPEVLSIFHI
;
A
#
# COMPACT_ATOMS: atom_id res chain seq x y z
N MET A 1 10.48 5.61 5.90
CA MET A 1 9.08 5.93 6.12
C MET A 1 8.19 4.98 5.36
N LEU A 2 7.18 4.48 5.98
CA LEU A 2 6.16 3.67 5.33
C LEU A 2 5.10 4.56 4.72
N TYR A 3 4.55 4.12 3.58
CA TYR A 3 3.47 4.84 2.91
C TYR A 3 2.33 3.90 2.57
N LEU A 4 1.12 4.46 2.57
CA LEU A 4 -0.10 3.78 2.17
C LEU A 4 -0.71 4.54 1.01
N VAL A 5 -0.79 3.90 -0.14
CA VAL A 5 -1.35 4.46 -1.37
C VAL A 5 -2.67 3.78 -1.65
N LYS A 6 -3.69 4.57 -1.96
CA LYS A 6 -4.99 4.08 -2.39
C LYS A 6 -5.10 4.24 -3.90
N SER A 7 -5.47 3.18 -4.58
CA SER A 7 -5.73 3.18 -6.01
C SER A 7 -7.15 2.74 -6.30
N TYR A 8 -7.70 3.24 -7.38
CA TYR A 8 -9.07 2.96 -7.77
C TYR A 8 -9.07 1.93 -8.88
N PHE A 9 -9.87 0.89 -8.69
CA PHE A 9 -10.15 -0.09 -9.73
C PHE A 9 -11.40 0.28 -10.49
N PRO A 10 -11.56 -0.23 -11.72
CA PRO A 10 -12.83 -0.16 -12.39
C PRO A 10 -13.94 -0.73 -11.50
N ARG A 11 -15.15 -0.16 -11.61
CA ARG A 11 -16.34 -0.53 -10.84
C ARG A 11 -16.33 -0.08 -9.39
N GLY A 12 -15.57 0.98 -9.07
CA GLY A 12 -15.64 1.59 -7.74
C GLY A 12 -14.97 0.82 -6.62
N LYS A 13 -14.10 -0.12 -6.95
CA LYS A 13 -13.32 -0.84 -5.95
C LYS A 13 -12.00 -0.13 -5.67
N PHE A 14 -11.45 -0.37 -4.50
CA PHE A 14 -10.19 0.22 -4.07
C PHE A 14 -9.18 -0.87 -3.75
N ILE A 15 -7.92 -0.59 -4.02
CA ILE A 15 -6.81 -1.40 -3.53
C ILE A 15 -5.79 -0.49 -2.87
N TYR A 16 -5.04 -1.05 -1.95
CA TYR A 16 -4.05 -0.32 -1.18
C TYR A 16 -2.68 -0.91 -1.39
N LYS A 17 -1.70 -0.05 -1.57
CA LYS A 17 -0.31 -0.44 -1.61
C LYS A 17 0.39 0.06 -0.37
N ILE A 18 1.13 -0.83 0.29
CA ILE A 18 1.96 -0.49 1.44
C ILE A 18 3.41 -0.71 1.04
N GLY A 19 4.20 0.32 1.17
CA GLY A 19 5.61 0.26 0.82
C GLY A 19 6.46 1.06 1.77
N PHE A 20 7.78 0.97 1.55
CA PHE A 20 8.79 1.67 2.33
C PHE A 20 9.66 2.51 1.40
N SER A 21 10.06 3.68 1.88
CA SER A 21 11.00 4.53 1.18
C SER A 21 11.98 5.14 2.18
N GLU A 22 13.26 5.05 1.88
CA GLU A 22 14.30 5.77 2.62
C GLU A 22 14.28 7.26 2.26
N ASP A 23 13.75 7.59 1.09
CA ASP A 23 13.68 8.96 0.62
C ASP A 23 12.56 9.70 1.36
N SER A 24 12.90 10.87 1.89
CA SER A 24 11.90 11.73 2.52
C SER A 24 10.90 12.30 1.51
N ASN A 25 11.26 12.31 0.23
CA ASN A 25 10.40 12.83 -0.82
C ASN A 25 9.67 11.68 -1.52
N ILE A 26 8.72 11.10 -0.80
CA ILE A 26 7.94 9.96 -1.28
C ILE A 26 7.15 10.31 -2.54
N GLU A 27 6.63 11.52 -2.64
CA GLU A 27 5.86 11.95 -3.81
C GLU A 27 6.70 11.88 -5.08
N THR A 28 7.96 12.33 -5.00
CA THR A 28 8.87 12.24 -6.15
C THR A 28 9.13 10.78 -6.52
N ARG A 29 9.38 9.94 -5.53
CA ARG A 29 9.63 8.52 -5.76
C ARG A 29 8.44 7.84 -6.43
N LEU A 30 7.23 8.22 -6.05
CA LEU A 30 6.00 7.62 -6.57
C LEU A 30 5.45 8.34 -7.81
N SER A 31 6.15 9.34 -8.32
CA SER A 31 5.63 10.15 -9.42
C SER A 31 5.31 9.33 -10.66
N SER A 32 6.19 8.40 -11.05
CA SER A 32 5.93 7.54 -12.20
C SER A 32 4.77 6.59 -11.94
N TYR A 33 4.62 6.11 -10.72
CA TYR A 33 3.47 5.29 -10.35
C TYR A 33 2.16 6.07 -10.49
N PHE A 34 2.12 7.30 -10.00
CA PHE A 34 0.93 8.16 -10.12
C PHE A 34 0.63 8.51 -11.57
N TYR A 35 1.67 8.70 -12.39
CA TYR A 35 1.48 8.95 -13.80
C TYR A 35 0.79 7.77 -14.48
N MET A 36 1.19 6.55 -14.15
CA MET A 36 0.60 5.33 -14.73
C MET A 36 -0.76 4.98 -14.14
N ASN A 37 -1.07 5.48 -12.94
CA ASN A 37 -2.29 5.17 -12.22
C ASN A 37 -2.96 6.47 -11.75
N PRO A 38 -3.50 7.26 -12.67
CA PRO A 38 -4.16 8.51 -12.29
C PRO A 38 -5.34 8.23 -11.34
N GLY A 39 -5.49 9.07 -10.34
CA GLY A 39 -6.49 8.88 -9.31
C GLY A 39 -5.97 8.15 -8.08
N SER A 40 -4.74 7.65 -8.11
CA SER A 40 -4.09 7.13 -6.91
C SER A 40 -3.64 8.26 -6.01
N GLU A 41 -3.66 8.02 -4.71
CA GLU A 41 -3.28 9.05 -3.74
C GLU A 41 -2.58 8.44 -2.53
N ILE A 42 -1.70 9.21 -1.92
CA ILE A 42 -1.10 8.82 -0.64
C ILE A 42 -2.14 9.11 0.44
N ILE A 43 -2.59 8.04 1.12
CA ILE A 43 -3.59 8.16 2.17
C ILE A 43 -2.93 8.45 3.51
N SER A 44 -1.77 7.84 3.75
CA SER A 44 -1.14 7.94 5.06
C SER A 44 0.35 7.67 4.97
N LEU A 45 1.10 8.28 5.88
CA LEU A 45 2.51 8.06 6.09
C LEU A 45 2.73 7.72 7.56
N ARG A 46 3.72 6.87 7.84
CA ARG A 46 4.12 6.59 9.20
C ARG A 46 5.61 6.29 9.25
N GLU A 47 6.21 6.51 10.39
CA GLU A 47 7.59 6.09 10.62
C GLU A 47 7.66 4.58 10.70
N GLY A 48 8.78 4.04 10.23
CA GLY A 48 9.04 2.62 10.24
C GLY A 48 10.11 2.26 9.24
N ASP A 49 10.54 1.02 9.30
CA ASP A 49 11.59 0.49 8.44
C ASP A 49 11.05 -0.69 7.60
N GLU A 50 11.96 -1.31 6.84
CA GLU A 50 11.59 -2.45 6.01
C GLU A 50 11.10 -3.64 6.83
N VAL A 51 11.58 -3.78 8.07
CA VAL A 51 11.13 -4.87 8.95
C VAL A 51 9.66 -4.67 9.31
N LEU A 52 9.28 -3.45 9.63
CA LEU A 52 7.89 -3.14 9.93
C LEU A 52 7.00 -3.32 8.69
N GLU A 53 7.49 -2.91 7.52
CA GLU A 53 6.79 -3.16 6.26
C GLU A 53 6.50 -4.66 6.09
N ASP A 54 7.52 -5.49 6.25
CA ASP A 54 7.37 -6.94 6.10
C ASP A 54 6.38 -7.52 7.11
N LEU A 55 6.42 -7.03 8.34
CA LEU A 55 5.48 -7.48 9.38
C LEU A 55 4.04 -7.12 9.04
N ILE A 56 3.82 -5.92 8.55
CA ILE A 56 2.47 -5.48 8.14
C ILE A 56 1.99 -6.30 6.95
N HIS A 57 2.84 -6.50 5.95
CA HIS A 57 2.51 -7.32 4.78
C HIS A 57 2.14 -8.73 5.20
N TYR A 58 2.95 -9.35 6.07
CA TYR A 58 2.72 -10.70 6.53
C TYR A 58 1.40 -10.81 7.30
N TYR A 59 1.12 -9.84 8.15
CA TYR A 59 -0.11 -9.83 8.94
C TYR A 59 -1.35 -9.69 8.05
N LEU A 60 -1.29 -8.78 7.08
CA LEU A 60 -2.40 -8.61 6.13
C LEU A 60 -2.58 -9.86 5.25
N TYR A 61 -1.48 -10.47 4.85
CA TYR A 61 -1.53 -11.72 4.11
C TYR A 61 -2.21 -12.82 4.93
N TYR A 62 -1.82 -12.95 6.19
CA TYR A 62 -2.38 -13.96 7.09
C TYR A 62 -3.89 -13.77 7.28
N LEU A 63 -4.34 -12.53 7.34
CA LEU A 63 -5.76 -12.22 7.50
C LEU A 63 -6.56 -12.34 6.19
N GLY A 64 -5.90 -12.59 5.09
CA GLY A 64 -6.58 -12.77 3.80
C GLY A 64 -6.88 -11.49 3.03
N TYR A 65 -6.27 -10.36 3.39
CA TYR A 65 -6.52 -9.09 2.72
C TYR A 65 -5.62 -8.86 1.50
N ARG A 66 -4.68 -9.76 1.26
CA ARG A 66 -3.76 -9.60 0.15
C ARG A 66 -4.48 -9.72 -1.19
N TYR A 67 -4.24 -8.75 -2.06
CA TYR A 67 -4.66 -8.83 -3.45
C TYR A 67 -3.54 -9.47 -4.27
N GLN A 68 -3.87 -10.56 -4.95
CA GLN A 68 -2.91 -11.27 -5.79
C GLN A 68 -3.44 -11.32 -7.22
N LYS A 69 -2.64 -10.80 -8.14
CA LYS A 69 -2.93 -10.85 -9.57
C LYS A 69 -1.73 -11.45 -10.29
N ASN A 70 -1.98 -12.42 -11.17
CA ASN A 70 -0.96 -13.05 -12.00
C ASN A 70 0.15 -13.72 -11.18
N ASN A 71 -0.17 -14.27 -10.03
CA ASN A 71 0.76 -14.98 -9.15
C ASN A 71 1.97 -14.15 -8.70
N LYS A 72 1.91 -12.84 -8.83
CA LYS A 72 2.94 -11.96 -8.31
C LYS A 72 2.68 -11.67 -6.85
N LEU A 73 3.74 -11.71 -6.06
CA LEU A 73 3.71 -11.27 -4.68
C LEU A 73 3.69 -9.75 -4.68
N ASP A 74 2.52 -9.20 -4.60
CA ASP A 74 2.37 -7.76 -4.66
C ASP A 74 2.13 -7.18 -3.27
N GLU A 75 2.57 -5.96 -3.09
CA GLU A 75 2.36 -5.16 -1.88
C GLU A 75 0.95 -4.57 -1.85
N TRP A 76 -0.01 -5.24 -2.49
CA TRP A 76 -1.38 -4.76 -2.67
C TRP A 76 -2.35 -5.51 -1.79
N PHE A 77 -3.31 -4.77 -1.24
CA PHE A 77 -4.27 -5.30 -0.29
C PHE A 77 -5.66 -4.75 -0.53
N ILE A 78 -6.68 -5.56 -0.20
CA ILE A 78 -8.09 -5.16 -0.20
C ILE A 78 -8.65 -5.34 1.21
N GLY A 79 -9.66 -4.55 1.53
CA GLY A 79 -10.21 -4.52 2.90
C GLY A 79 -10.03 -3.14 3.47
N ASP A 80 -10.89 -2.21 3.05
CA ASP A 80 -10.70 -0.79 3.26
C ASP A 80 -10.46 -0.42 4.73
N PRO A 81 -11.38 -0.68 5.67
CA PRO A 81 -11.12 -0.26 7.05
C PRO A 81 -10.00 -1.06 7.71
N GLU A 82 -9.89 -2.34 7.39
CA GLU A 82 -8.93 -3.24 8.01
C GLU A 82 -7.50 -2.89 7.63
N VAL A 83 -7.26 -2.59 6.36
CA VAL A 83 -5.92 -2.21 5.89
C VAL A 83 -5.48 -0.90 6.55
N LEU A 84 -6.37 0.08 6.61
CA LEU A 84 -6.08 1.34 7.28
C LEU A 84 -5.73 1.13 8.75
N SER A 85 -6.53 0.33 9.44
CA SER A 85 -6.35 0.05 10.86
C SER A 85 -5.01 -0.63 11.13
N ILE A 86 -4.66 -1.63 10.33
CA ILE A 86 -3.43 -2.39 10.50
C ILE A 86 -2.21 -1.54 10.15
N PHE A 87 -2.31 -0.70 9.13
CA PHE A 87 -1.21 0.20 8.77
C PHE A 87 -0.83 1.14 9.93
N HIS A 88 -1.79 1.49 10.78
CA HIS A 88 -1.58 2.41 11.89
C HIS A 88 -1.34 1.72 13.25
N ILE A 89 -1.12 0.44 13.27
CA ILE A 89 -0.83 -0.28 14.51
C ILE A 89 0.45 0.24 15.21
#